data_3ade8c6f0c6208a2ed2c94a79241d92e
#
_entry.id   3ade8c6f0c6208a2ed2c94a79241d92e
#
_cell.length_a   1.000
_cell.length_b   1.000
_cell.length_c   1.000
_cell.angle_alpha   90.00
_cell.angle_beta   90.00
_cell.angle_gamma   90.00
#
_symmetry.space_group_name_H-M   'P 1'
#
loop_
_entity.id
_entity.type
_entity.pdbx_description
1 polymer ?
#
loop_
_entity_poly.entity_id
_entity_poly.type
_entity_poly.pdbx_seq_one_letter_code
_entity_poly.pdbx_strand_id
1 'polypeptide(L)'
;MYALLLGGLSTAYAQTGITPEVLKTLQGSYTGTPAEKAMRNAISNVGISKMAVNQENAGAKDKNFSIEVKNTGITDQKSSGRCWLFTGLNVLRGRAMKKLDTKNLVLSQCHLFFYDQLEKSNLFLQGVIDTRKQPIDSEMVRWLFQHPLSDGGTYTGVADLATKYGVIPADIMPETYVSNSTSEFCGHLKRKLREFGITLREKSEAGMGEKQLQALKVEQLGTVYRMLVMAYGVPPTRFTWKGKTYTPQEFFKAYCINEGEDLNRDYVMLMNDPSRPYNKVYEIDYDRHVYDGHNWLYVNLPIEELEEIAIASLKDSCQMYFSCDVGKFLDRNVGFADINNYDYGSLLGTTFGMNKKQRIETFDSGSTHAMTLMAVDLDDAGKARKWKVENSWGADSGQNGYIIMTDEWFREYMFRVVVNRRYCPASVLELMKQKPVRLPAWDPMFQNEE
;
A
#
# COMPACT_ATOMS: atom_id res chain seq x y z
N MET A 1 61.09 45.28 0.26
CA MET A 1 60.54 45.04 1.63
C MET A 1 59.09 44.65 1.47
N TYR A 2 58.82 43.33 1.31
CA TYR A 2 57.50 42.76 1.10
C TYR A 2 56.99 42.28 2.47
N ALA A 3 55.93 42.87 2.93
CA ALA A 3 55.22 42.40 4.13
C ALA A 3 54.28 41.28 3.78
N LEU A 4 54.56 40.06 4.24
CA LEU A 4 53.66 38.94 4.18
C LEU A 4 52.50 39.15 5.19
N LEU A 5 51.31 39.35 4.69
CA LEU A 5 50.09 39.24 5.46
C LEU A 5 49.76 37.75 5.69
N LEU A 6 50.12 37.23 6.83
CA LEU A 6 49.59 35.94 7.32
C LEU A 6 48.14 36.10 7.69
N GLY A 7 47.25 35.74 6.73
CA GLY A 7 45.86 35.54 6.98
C GLY A 7 45.69 34.31 7.87
N GLY A 8 45.29 34.51 9.11
CA GLY A 8 44.93 33.44 10.04
C GLY A 8 43.75 32.66 9.52
N LEU A 9 43.98 31.42 9.09
CA LEU A 9 42.96 30.41 8.91
C LEU A 9 42.41 30.06 10.29
N SER A 10 41.32 30.73 10.72
CA SER A 10 40.48 30.26 11.82
C SER A 10 39.93 28.90 11.43
N THR A 11 40.45 27.84 12.02
CA THR A 11 39.84 26.52 12.01
C THR A 11 38.47 26.66 12.60
N ALA A 12 37.42 26.73 11.74
CA ALA A 12 36.06 26.62 12.17
C ALA A 12 35.88 25.22 12.73
N TYR A 13 35.92 25.10 14.05
CA TYR A 13 35.41 23.92 14.75
C TYR A 13 33.97 23.73 14.27
N ALA A 14 33.64 22.52 13.79
CA ALA A 14 32.28 22.16 13.44
C ALA A 14 31.38 22.42 14.68
N GLN A 15 30.60 23.49 14.63
CA GLN A 15 29.67 23.83 15.72
C GLN A 15 28.51 22.87 15.65
N THR A 16 28.32 22.07 16.71
CA THR A 16 27.24 21.06 16.77
C THR A 16 25.87 21.65 17.11
N GLY A 17 25.83 22.91 17.59
CA GLY A 17 24.63 23.63 17.97
C GLY A 17 24.47 24.97 17.26
N ILE A 18 23.26 25.52 17.27
CA ILE A 18 22.99 26.87 16.77
C ILE A 18 23.43 27.87 17.84
N THR A 19 24.64 28.43 17.68
CA THR A 19 25.15 29.48 18.56
C THR A 19 24.58 30.85 18.16
N PRO A 20 24.75 31.89 18.98
CA PRO A 20 24.34 33.25 18.62
C PRO A 20 24.95 33.75 17.30
N GLU A 21 26.19 33.37 17.00
CA GLU A 21 26.87 33.75 15.75
C GLU A 21 26.26 33.00 14.54
N VAL A 22 25.99 31.70 14.67
CA VAL A 22 25.26 30.91 13.66
C VAL A 22 23.87 31.48 13.44
N LEU A 23 23.15 31.78 14.53
CA LEU A 23 21.80 32.37 14.44
C LEU A 23 21.80 33.69 13.67
N LYS A 24 22.79 34.58 13.97
CA LYS A 24 22.96 35.85 13.26
C LYS A 24 23.20 35.65 11.77
N THR A 25 24.01 34.67 11.40
CA THR A 25 24.24 34.28 9.99
C THR A 25 22.93 33.80 9.33
N LEU A 26 22.18 32.92 10.00
CA LEU A 26 20.91 32.42 9.50
C LEU A 26 19.87 33.53 9.36
N GLN A 27 19.79 34.45 10.30
CA GLN A 27 18.91 35.61 10.21
C GLN A 27 19.26 36.52 9.01
N GLY A 28 20.54 36.62 8.67
CA GLY A 28 21.00 37.34 7.49
C GLY A 28 20.65 36.68 6.13
N SER A 29 20.25 35.41 6.13
CA SER A 29 19.81 34.74 4.92
C SER A 29 18.41 35.15 4.44
N TYR A 30 17.60 35.76 5.32
CA TYR A 30 16.30 36.32 4.98
C TYR A 30 16.42 37.81 4.70
N THR A 31 16.28 38.22 3.43
CA THR A 31 16.48 39.63 3.05
C THR A 31 15.24 40.49 3.22
N GLY A 32 14.06 39.90 3.31
CA GLY A 32 12.80 40.60 3.54
C GLY A 32 12.40 41.49 2.36
N THR A 33 12.68 41.07 1.14
CA THR A 33 12.21 41.77 -0.06
C THR A 33 10.68 41.92 -0.09
N PRO A 34 10.13 42.85 -0.85
CA PRO A 34 8.66 42.98 -1.02
C PRO A 34 8.01 41.67 -1.48
N ALA A 35 8.66 40.90 -2.37
CA ALA A 35 8.16 39.62 -2.85
C ALA A 35 8.14 38.56 -1.73
N GLU A 36 9.23 38.42 -0.96
CA GLU A 36 9.32 37.49 0.19
C GLU A 36 8.29 37.85 1.27
N LYS A 37 8.05 39.15 1.53
CA LYS A 37 7.02 39.59 2.48
C LYS A 37 5.63 39.24 1.99
N ALA A 38 5.32 39.46 0.70
CA ALA A 38 4.04 39.12 0.11
C ALA A 38 3.81 37.60 0.16
N MET A 39 4.82 36.80 -0.20
CA MET A 39 4.75 35.35 -0.17
C MET A 39 4.56 34.83 1.27
N ARG A 40 5.34 35.32 2.23
CA ARG A 40 5.17 34.99 3.64
C ARG A 40 3.76 35.28 4.15
N ASN A 41 3.21 36.45 3.82
CA ASN A 41 1.85 36.82 4.22
C ASN A 41 0.81 35.88 3.57
N ALA A 42 1.00 35.48 2.31
CA ALA A 42 0.12 34.55 1.63
C ALA A 42 0.18 33.15 2.26
N ILE A 43 1.38 32.58 2.45
CA ILE A 43 1.59 31.25 3.05
C ILE A 43 1.04 31.20 4.49
N SER A 44 1.19 32.27 5.26
CA SER A 44 0.71 32.34 6.66
C SER A 44 -0.83 32.30 6.78
N ASN A 45 -1.56 32.59 5.70
CA ASN A 45 -3.02 32.68 5.69
C ASN A 45 -3.71 31.64 4.78
N VAL A 46 -2.95 30.95 3.91
CA VAL A 46 -3.49 29.99 2.94
C VAL A 46 -2.65 28.72 2.98
N GLY A 47 -3.29 27.56 2.84
CA GLY A 47 -2.58 26.27 2.82
C GLY A 47 -1.54 26.19 1.70
N ILE A 48 -0.36 25.67 2.02
CA ILE A 48 0.80 25.58 1.10
C ILE A 48 0.42 24.91 -0.22
N SER A 49 -0.30 23.77 -0.19
CA SER A 49 -0.72 23.07 -1.42
C SER A 49 -1.60 23.93 -2.33
N LYS A 50 -2.46 24.77 -1.77
CA LYS A 50 -3.29 25.68 -2.57
C LYS A 50 -2.48 26.78 -3.25
N MET A 51 -1.42 27.25 -2.59
CA MET A 51 -0.52 28.27 -3.11
C MET A 51 0.46 27.73 -4.15
N ALA A 52 0.85 26.47 -4.03
CA ALA A 52 1.81 25.81 -4.90
C ALA A 52 1.19 25.28 -6.21
N VAL A 53 -0.14 25.37 -6.40
CA VAL A 53 -0.78 24.92 -7.65
C VAL A 53 -0.12 25.58 -8.86
N ASN A 54 0.40 24.74 -9.75
CA ASN A 54 1.03 25.19 -10.99
C ASN A 54 -0.04 25.50 -12.05
N GLN A 55 -0.28 26.77 -12.31
CA GLN A 55 -1.29 27.22 -13.29
C GLN A 55 -0.90 26.89 -14.74
N GLU A 56 0.37 26.76 -15.04
CA GLU A 56 0.86 26.36 -16.37
C GLU A 56 0.47 24.93 -16.72
N ASN A 57 0.30 24.07 -15.71
CA ASN A 57 -0.13 22.67 -15.85
C ASN A 57 -1.67 22.48 -15.80
N ALA A 58 -2.43 23.53 -15.58
CA ALA A 58 -3.88 23.40 -15.33
C ALA A 58 -4.70 22.96 -16.54
N GLY A 59 -4.18 23.10 -17.76
CA GLY A 59 -4.92 22.89 -19.02
C GLY A 59 -4.83 21.49 -19.66
N ALA A 60 -3.88 20.64 -19.26
CA ALA A 60 -3.48 19.45 -20.01
C ALA A 60 -4.15 18.15 -19.54
N LYS A 61 -5.40 18.16 -19.08
CA LYS A 61 -6.06 17.01 -18.44
C LYS A 61 -6.95 16.23 -19.43
N ASP A 62 -6.34 15.65 -20.47
CA ASP A 62 -7.04 14.76 -21.40
C ASP A 62 -7.46 13.44 -20.73
N LYS A 63 -8.70 13.01 -21.03
CA LYS A 63 -9.36 11.84 -20.43
C LYS A 63 -9.52 10.66 -21.39
N ASN A 64 -9.01 10.75 -22.61
CA ASN A 64 -9.10 9.69 -23.60
C ASN A 64 -7.98 8.65 -23.41
N PHE A 65 -8.29 7.40 -23.64
CA PHE A 65 -7.34 6.29 -23.51
C PHE A 65 -7.42 5.40 -24.75
N SER A 66 -6.27 5.00 -25.27
CA SER A 66 -6.19 4.06 -26.41
C SER A 66 -6.54 2.63 -25.99
N ILE A 67 -6.29 2.27 -24.73
CA ILE A 67 -6.61 0.96 -24.15
C ILE A 67 -7.29 1.16 -22.80
N GLU A 68 -8.52 0.65 -22.66
CA GLU A 68 -9.28 0.77 -21.41
C GLU A 68 -10.09 -0.50 -21.14
N VAL A 69 -9.88 -1.08 -19.97
CA VAL A 69 -10.73 -2.16 -19.43
C VAL A 69 -11.96 -1.52 -18.82
N LYS A 70 -13.11 -1.72 -19.46
CA LYS A 70 -14.37 -1.18 -18.95
C LYS A 70 -14.86 -1.98 -17.77
N ASN A 71 -14.94 -1.35 -16.63
CA ASN A 71 -15.54 -1.89 -15.41
C ASN A 71 -16.62 -0.91 -14.91
N THR A 72 -17.60 -1.40 -14.19
CA THR A 72 -18.68 -0.57 -13.65
C THR A 72 -18.75 -0.66 -12.14
N GLY A 73 -19.07 0.45 -11.51
CA GLY A 73 -19.22 0.57 -10.07
C GLY A 73 -17.92 0.99 -9.37
N ILE A 74 -18.03 2.03 -8.57
CA ILE A 74 -16.96 2.53 -7.73
C ILE A 74 -17.27 2.11 -6.29
N THR A 75 -16.23 1.71 -5.57
CA THR A 75 -16.30 1.36 -4.16
C THR A 75 -15.81 2.51 -3.27
N ASP A 76 -16.14 2.46 -1.98
CA ASP A 76 -15.75 3.49 -1.03
C ASP A 76 -15.29 2.84 0.29
N GLN A 77 -13.99 2.90 0.56
CA GLN A 77 -13.38 2.36 1.78
C GLN A 77 -13.64 3.21 3.04
N LYS A 78 -14.19 4.42 2.84
CA LYS A 78 -14.43 5.39 3.91
C LYS A 78 -13.15 5.71 4.71
N SER A 79 -13.27 5.81 6.04
CA SER A 79 -12.16 6.09 6.95
C SER A 79 -11.49 4.79 7.43
N SER A 80 -11.01 3.97 6.48
CA SER A 80 -10.35 2.69 6.78
C SER A 80 -9.09 2.50 5.91
N GLY A 81 -8.11 1.79 6.44
CA GLY A 81 -6.87 1.40 5.73
C GLY A 81 -7.04 0.15 4.85
N ARG A 82 -8.20 -0.06 4.24
CA ARG A 82 -8.53 -1.28 3.49
C ARG A 82 -8.40 -1.15 1.98
N CYS A 83 -7.67 -0.15 1.47
CA CYS A 83 -7.51 0.07 0.03
C CYS A 83 -7.00 -1.19 -0.69
N TRP A 84 -6.06 -1.92 -0.09
CA TRP A 84 -5.53 -3.19 -0.58
C TRP A 84 -6.62 -4.24 -0.82
N LEU A 85 -7.56 -4.35 0.12
CA LEU A 85 -8.65 -5.31 0.06
C LEU A 85 -9.71 -4.89 -0.96
N PHE A 86 -10.08 -3.60 -0.98
CA PHE A 86 -10.97 -3.04 -1.98
C PHE A 86 -10.41 -3.27 -3.39
N THR A 87 -9.13 -2.95 -3.60
CA THR A 87 -8.44 -3.16 -4.89
C THR A 87 -8.44 -4.62 -5.31
N GLY A 88 -8.02 -5.52 -4.43
CA GLY A 88 -8.00 -6.96 -4.74
C GLY A 88 -9.38 -7.51 -5.08
N LEU A 89 -10.40 -7.14 -4.31
CA LEU A 89 -11.78 -7.54 -4.59
C LEU A 89 -12.34 -6.88 -5.85
N ASN A 90 -11.96 -5.65 -6.19
CA ASN A 90 -12.34 -5.00 -7.44
C ASN A 90 -11.75 -5.73 -8.66
N VAL A 91 -10.51 -6.22 -8.58
CA VAL A 91 -9.92 -7.09 -9.61
C VAL A 91 -10.72 -8.39 -9.78
N LEU A 92 -11.06 -9.07 -8.68
CA LEU A 92 -11.85 -10.30 -8.69
C LEU A 92 -13.30 -10.06 -9.16
N ARG A 93 -13.90 -8.94 -8.74
CA ARG A 93 -15.25 -8.51 -9.12
C ARG A 93 -15.41 -8.41 -10.63
N GLY A 94 -14.44 -7.82 -11.32
CA GLY A 94 -14.51 -7.68 -12.78
C GLY A 94 -14.70 -9.02 -13.50
N ARG A 95 -14.06 -10.07 -13.02
CA ARG A 95 -14.21 -11.44 -13.54
C ARG A 95 -15.57 -12.04 -13.19
N ALA A 96 -15.98 -11.89 -11.94
CA ALA A 96 -17.28 -12.40 -11.48
C ALA A 96 -18.42 -11.74 -12.24
N MET A 97 -18.36 -10.44 -12.50
CA MET A 97 -19.35 -9.72 -13.30
C MET A 97 -19.44 -10.25 -14.73
N LYS A 98 -18.31 -10.54 -15.38
CA LYS A 98 -18.26 -11.13 -16.72
C LYS A 98 -18.90 -12.52 -16.75
N LYS A 99 -18.57 -13.39 -15.77
CA LYS A 99 -19.14 -14.76 -15.69
C LYS A 99 -20.63 -14.78 -15.35
N LEU A 100 -21.10 -13.80 -14.58
CA LEU A 100 -22.50 -13.67 -14.15
C LEU A 100 -23.36 -12.85 -15.10
N ASP A 101 -22.79 -12.29 -16.15
CA ASP A 101 -23.43 -11.34 -17.06
C ASP A 101 -24.20 -10.24 -16.30
N THR A 102 -23.53 -9.60 -15.34
CA THR A 102 -24.10 -8.56 -14.49
C THR A 102 -23.21 -7.34 -14.45
N LYS A 103 -23.84 -6.17 -14.32
CA LYS A 103 -23.13 -4.88 -14.17
C LYS A 103 -23.07 -4.41 -12.72
N ASN A 104 -23.80 -5.07 -11.83
CA ASN A 104 -23.96 -4.66 -10.45
C ASN A 104 -23.59 -5.80 -9.51
N LEU A 105 -22.32 -5.91 -9.20
CA LEU A 105 -21.81 -6.83 -8.18
C LEU A 105 -20.79 -6.06 -7.33
N VAL A 106 -20.96 -6.13 -6.03
CA VAL A 106 -19.94 -5.75 -5.06
C VAL A 106 -19.65 -6.97 -4.20
N LEU A 107 -18.38 -7.30 -4.02
CA LEU A 107 -17.94 -8.34 -3.09
C LEU A 107 -17.78 -7.74 -1.69
N SER A 108 -18.11 -8.51 -0.66
CA SER A 108 -18.04 -8.03 0.73
C SER A 108 -16.58 -7.86 1.20
N GLN A 109 -16.17 -6.64 1.41
CA GLN A 109 -14.90 -6.34 2.07
C GLN A 109 -14.97 -6.69 3.56
N CYS A 110 -16.11 -6.42 4.21
CA CYS A 110 -16.32 -6.72 5.62
C CYS A 110 -16.09 -8.21 5.95
N HIS A 111 -16.52 -9.13 5.07
CA HIS A 111 -16.29 -10.57 5.21
C HIS A 111 -14.81 -10.95 5.27
N LEU A 112 -14.03 -10.55 4.28
CA LEU A 112 -12.59 -10.88 4.27
C LEU A 112 -11.82 -10.10 5.31
N PHE A 113 -12.21 -8.87 5.60
CA PHE A 113 -11.57 -8.07 6.65
C PHE A 113 -11.75 -8.67 8.05
N PHE A 114 -12.89 -9.30 8.34
CA PHE A 114 -13.06 -10.07 9.56
C PHE A 114 -11.95 -11.14 9.72
N TYR A 115 -11.73 -11.92 8.68
CA TYR A 115 -10.71 -12.96 8.70
C TYR A 115 -9.29 -12.41 8.65
N ASP A 116 -9.06 -11.30 7.96
CA ASP A 116 -7.79 -10.58 7.97
C ASP A 116 -7.37 -10.23 9.40
N GLN A 117 -8.26 -9.59 10.14
CA GLN A 117 -7.98 -9.18 11.51
C GLN A 117 -7.79 -10.37 12.46
N LEU A 118 -8.50 -11.48 12.23
CA LEU A 118 -8.33 -12.72 12.98
C LEU A 118 -6.97 -13.37 12.68
N GLU A 119 -6.60 -13.47 11.41
CA GLU A 119 -5.35 -14.08 10.98
C GLU A 119 -4.13 -13.26 11.39
N LYS A 120 -4.17 -11.94 11.25
CA LYS A 120 -3.11 -11.06 11.75
C LYS A 120 -2.95 -11.14 13.26
N SER A 121 -4.05 -11.30 13.99
CA SER A 121 -4.01 -11.55 15.43
C SER A 121 -3.31 -12.88 15.75
N ASN A 122 -3.60 -13.93 14.99
CA ASN A 122 -2.90 -15.22 15.11
C ASN A 122 -1.42 -15.10 14.72
N LEU A 123 -1.10 -14.38 13.64
CA LEU A 123 0.27 -14.14 13.20
C LEU A 123 1.10 -13.46 14.29
N PHE A 124 0.56 -12.41 14.92
CA PHE A 124 1.20 -11.74 16.04
C PHE A 124 1.42 -12.67 17.24
N LEU A 125 0.36 -13.34 17.73
CA LEU A 125 0.45 -14.19 18.91
C LEU A 125 1.38 -15.39 18.68
N GLN A 126 1.37 -15.96 17.47
CA GLN A 126 2.31 -17.03 17.13
C GLN A 126 3.74 -16.50 17.06
N GLY A 127 3.97 -15.34 16.46
CA GLY A 127 5.27 -14.68 16.43
C GLY A 127 5.83 -14.41 17.83
N VAL A 128 4.96 -14.04 18.78
CA VAL A 128 5.35 -13.92 20.21
C VAL A 128 5.76 -15.26 20.80
N ILE A 129 5.02 -16.35 20.51
CA ILE A 129 5.40 -17.69 20.97
C ILE A 129 6.74 -18.13 20.35
N ASP A 130 6.93 -17.93 19.05
CA ASP A 130 8.16 -18.30 18.33
C ASP A 130 9.40 -17.57 18.87
N THR A 131 9.22 -16.30 19.26
CA THR A 131 10.29 -15.44 19.77
C THR A 131 10.38 -15.39 21.30
N ARG A 132 9.61 -16.21 22.03
CA ARG A 132 9.47 -16.16 23.50
C ARG A 132 10.77 -16.28 24.29
N LYS A 133 11.78 -16.93 23.70
CA LYS A 133 13.12 -17.10 24.32
C LYS A 133 14.07 -15.95 24.02
N GLN A 134 13.70 -15.05 23.11
CA GLN A 134 14.51 -13.87 22.81
C GLN A 134 14.23 -12.76 23.84
N PRO A 135 15.23 -11.92 24.16
CA PRO A 135 15.00 -10.73 24.99
C PRO A 135 13.88 -9.84 24.46
N ILE A 136 13.17 -9.15 25.37
CA ILE A 136 12.06 -8.25 24.99
C ILE A 136 12.53 -7.07 24.12
N ASP A 137 13.78 -6.67 24.26
CA ASP A 137 14.42 -5.58 23.53
C ASP A 137 15.12 -6.02 22.22
N SER A 138 15.07 -7.33 21.88
CA SER A 138 15.55 -7.78 20.58
C SER A 138 14.72 -7.15 19.44
N GLU A 139 15.35 -6.87 18.31
CA GLU A 139 14.75 -6.12 17.21
C GLU A 139 13.44 -6.74 16.71
N MET A 140 13.42 -8.05 16.50
CA MET A 140 12.22 -8.77 16.06
C MET A 140 11.08 -8.72 17.08
N VAL A 141 11.37 -8.88 18.38
CA VAL A 141 10.34 -8.81 19.42
C VAL A 141 9.78 -7.39 19.53
N ARG A 142 10.67 -6.37 19.48
CA ARG A 142 10.25 -4.97 19.47
C ARG A 142 9.35 -4.68 18.27
N TRP A 143 9.74 -5.12 17.07
CA TRP A 143 8.95 -4.94 15.86
C TRP A 143 7.56 -5.56 16.00
N LEU A 144 7.44 -6.82 16.46
CA LEU A 144 6.15 -7.47 16.71
C LEU A 144 5.25 -6.66 17.65
N PHE A 145 5.79 -6.20 18.80
CA PHE A 145 4.99 -5.43 19.76
C PHE A 145 4.68 -3.99 19.28
N GLN A 146 5.48 -3.42 18.41
CA GLN A 146 5.18 -2.14 17.75
C GLN A 146 4.06 -2.30 16.72
N HIS A 147 4.05 -3.42 15.98
CA HIS A 147 3.16 -3.68 14.85
C HIS A 147 2.29 -4.95 15.06
N PRO A 148 1.51 -5.05 16.15
CA PRO A 148 0.75 -6.27 16.45
C PRO A 148 -0.40 -6.52 15.46
N LEU A 149 -0.86 -5.49 14.77
CA LEU A 149 -1.98 -5.51 13.84
C LEU A 149 -1.99 -4.22 13.01
N SER A 150 -2.48 -4.30 11.77
CA SER A 150 -2.81 -3.16 10.91
C SER A 150 -4.12 -3.44 10.16
N ASP A 151 -4.86 -2.43 9.76
CA ASP A 151 -5.97 -2.55 8.80
C ASP A 151 -5.50 -2.43 7.35
N GLY A 152 -4.26 -2.00 7.11
CA GLY A 152 -3.58 -2.06 5.83
C GLY A 152 -3.14 -3.46 5.42
N GLY A 153 -2.63 -3.59 4.21
CA GLY A 153 -2.15 -4.88 3.70
C GLY A 153 -1.69 -4.82 2.25
N THR A 154 -1.51 -6.00 1.65
CA THR A 154 -1.00 -6.18 0.30
C THR A 154 -1.79 -7.24 -0.47
N TYR A 155 -1.45 -7.43 -1.75
CA TYR A 155 -2.11 -8.45 -2.60
C TYR A 155 -2.01 -9.88 -2.03
N THR A 156 -0.90 -10.25 -1.39
CA THR A 156 -0.74 -11.58 -0.78
C THR A 156 -1.83 -11.87 0.25
N GLY A 157 -2.20 -10.85 1.04
CA GLY A 157 -3.32 -10.96 1.97
C GLY A 157 -4.64 -11.24 1.26
N VAL A 158 -4.92 -10.55 0.14
CA VAL A 158 -6.14 -10.83 -0.65
C VAL A 158 -6.13 -12.26 -1.18
N ALA A 159 -5.00 -12.70 -1.76
CA ALA A 159 -4.87 -14.03 -2.36
C ALA A 159 -5.06 -15.14 -1.32
N ASP A 160 -4.36 -15.06 -0.19
CA ASP A 160 -4.43 -16.04 0.88
C ASP A 160 -5.84 -16.09 1.52
N LEU A 161 -6.39 -14.92 1.85
CA LEU A 161 -7.71 -14.85 2.50
C LEU A 161 -8.84 -15.32 1.57
N ALA A 162 -8.84 -14.90 0.30
CA ALA A 162 -9.84 -15.33 -0.67
C ALA A 162 -9.76 -16.84 -0.94
N THR A 163 -8.55 -17.40 -1.00
CA THR A 163 -8.34 -18.84 -1.16
C THR A 163 -8.81 -19.62 0.06
N LYS A 164 -8.48 -19.14 1.28
CA LYS A 164 -8.78 -19.84 2.54
C LYS A 164 -10.23 -19.71 2.96
N TYR A 165 -10.81 -18.51 2.84
CA TYR A 165 -12.15 -18.19 3.36
C TYR A 165 -13.21 -17.95 2.29
N GLY A 166 -12.82 -17.86 1.02
CA GLY A 166 -13.73 -17.54 -0.08
C GLY A 166 -14.19 -16.09 -0.06
N VAL A 167 -15.09 -15.76 -0.97
CA VAL A 167 -15.70 -14.42 -1.05
C VAL A 167 -17.22 -14.54 -1.14
N ILE A 168 -17.91 -13.47 -0.78
CA ILE A 168 -19.37 -13.39 -0.82
C ILE A 168 -19.82 -12.05 -1.39
N PRO A 169 -21.06 -11.94 -1.92
CA PRO A 169 -21.66 -10.65 -2.27
C PRO A 169 -21.82 -9.74 -1.04
N ALA A 170 -21.67 -8.43 -1.24
CA ALA A 170 -21.76 -7.44 -0.16
C ALA A 170 -23.12 -7.44 0.56
N ASP A 171 -24.21 -7.76 -0.14
CA ASP A 171 -25.56 -7.83 0.45
C ASP A 171 -25.69 -8.91 1.52
N ILE A 172 -24.82 -9.92 1.50
CA ILE A 172 -24.82 -11.03 2.47
C ILE A 172 -24.13 -10.65 3.78
N MET A 173 -23.08 -9.86 3.73
CA MET A 173 -22.39 -9.29 4.88
C MET A 173 -21.99 -7.86 4.55
N PRO A 174 -22.88 -6.89 4.79
CA PRO A 174 -22.63 -5.49 4.45
C PRO A 174 -21.60 -4.84 5.38
N GLU A 175 -21.12 -3.68 4.98
CA GLU A 175 -20.26 -2.85 5.79
C GLU A 175 -20.98 -2.39 7.07
N THR A 176 -20.25 -2.34 8.18
CA THR A 176 -20.70 -1.79 9.46
C THR A 176 -20.15 -0.39 9.68
N TYR A 177 -20.59 0.31 10.71
CA TYR A 177 -19.96 1.57 11.12
C TYR A 177 -18.49 1.38 11.43
N VAL A 178 -18.13 0.30 12.14
CA VAL A 178 -16.74 0.01 12.55
C VAL A 178 -15.87 -0.36 11.35
N SER A 179 -16.38 -1.12 10.39
CA SER A 179 -15.61 -1.44 9.17
C SER A 179 -15.38 -0.21 8.28
N ASN A 180 -16.29 0.76 8.32
CA ASN A 180 -16.13 2.06 7.65
C ASN A 180 -15.27 3.07 8.42
N SER A 181 -14.92 2.78 9.69
CA SER A 181 -14.06 3.63 10.54
C SER A 181 -13.24 2.75 11.48
N THR A 182 -12.17 2.16 10.94
CA THR A 182 -11.42 1.04 11.56
C THR A 182 -10.47 1.46 12.67
N SER A 183 -9.98 2.69 12.67
CA SER A 183 -8.86 3.15 13.51
C SER A 183 -9.08 2.92 15.02
N GLU A 184 -10.25 3.27 15.55
CA GLU A 184 -10.55 3.14 16.97
C GLU A 184 -10.60 1.68 17.41
N PHE A 185 -11.32 0.84 16.67
CA PHE A 185 -11.43 -0.58 16.96
C PHE A 185 -10.09 -1.30 16.84
N CYS A 186 -9.32 -1.04 15.77
CA CYS A 186 -7.97 -1.55 15.62
C CYS A 186 -7.06 -1.12 16.77
N GLY A 187 -7.21 0.11 17.27
CA GLY A 187 -6.48 0.59 18.45
C GLY A 187 -6.77 -0.24 19.71
N HIS A 188 -8.04 -0.58 19.96
CA HIS A 188 -8.44 -1.45 21.08
C HIS A 188 -7.93 -2.88 20.90
N LEU A 189 -8.03 -3.43 19.69
CA LEU A 189 -7.56 -4.77 19.38
C LEU A 189 -6.02 -4.87 19.51
N LYS A 190 -5.27 -3.89 19.00
CA LYS A 190 -3.80 -3.77 19.20
C LYS A 190 -3.42 -3.80 20.68
N ARG A 191 -4.16 -3.06 21.50
CA ARG A 191 -3.91 -3.03 22.97
C ARG A 191 -4.14 -4.41 23.58
N LYS A 192 -5.23 -5.09 23.22
CA LYS A 192 -5.55 -6.42 23.74
C LYS A 192 -4.55 -7.47 23.29
N LEU A 193 -4.09 -7.40 22.05
CA LEU A 193 -3.05 -8.30 21.54
C LEU A 193 -1.72 -8.11 22.28
N ARG A 194 -1.31 -6.88 22.59
CA ARG A 194 -0.12 -6.63 23.42
C ARG A 194 -0.24 -7.24 24.81
N GLU A 195 -1.39 -7.10 25.47
CA GLU A 195 -1.67 -7.72 26.77
C GLU A 195 -1.57 -9.26 26.66
N PHE A 196 -2.14 -9.87 25.64
CA PHE A 196 -2.06 -11.29 25.39
C PHE A 196 -0.62 -11.74 25.10
N GLY A 197 0.13 -10.98 24.29
CA GLY A 197 1.52 -11.26 23.97
C GLY A 197 2.41 -11.25 25.23
N ILE A 198 2.26 -10.27 26.12
CA ILE A 198 2.98 -10.24 27.41
C ILE A 198 2.61 -11.44 28.25
N THR A 199 1.32 -11.77 28.36
CA THR A 199 0.86 -12.96 29.10
C THR A 199 1.50 -14.25 28.59
N LEU A 200 1.60 -14.43 27.26
CA LEU A 200 2.27 -15.61 26.67
C LEU A 200 3.75 -15.67 27.06
N ARG A 201 4.45 -14.56 27.05
CA ARG A 201 5.86 -14.49 27.46
C ARG A 201 6.04 -14.81 28.93
N GLU A 202 5.28 -14.17 29.82
CA GLU A 202 5.32 -14.43 31.28
C GLU A 202 5.01 -15.88 31.62
N LYS A 203 4.02 -16.50 30.98
CA LYS A 203 3.68 -17.91 31.16
C LYS A 203 4.81 -18.82 30.65
N SER A 204 5.45 -18.46 29.55
CA SER A 204 6.64 -19.18 29.05
C SER A 204 7.81 -19.09 30.04
N GLU A 205 8.09 -17.91 30.58
CA GLU A 205 9.13 -17.68 31.60
C GLU A 205 8.84 -18.46 32.89
N ALA A 206 7.56 -18.59 33.27
CA ALA A 206 7.11 -19.41 34.38
C ALA A 206 7.13 -20.92 34.10
N GLY A 207 7.65 -21.37 32.94
CA GLY A 207 7.84 -22.78 32.60
C GLY A 207 6.67 -23.45 31.87
N MET A 208 5.68 -22.66 31.36
CA MET A 208 4.61 -23.23 30.55
C MET A 208 5.16 -23.80 29.24
N GLY A 209 4.86 -25.06 28.96
CA GLY A 209 5.33 -25.75 27.76
C GLY A 209 4.61 -25.31 26.47
N GLU A 210 5.21 -25.64 25.32
CA GLU A 210 4.70 -25.28 23.98
C GLU A 210 3.23 -25.62 23.78
N LYS A 211 2.82 -26.85 24.09
CA LYS A 211 1.43 -27.32 23.94
C LYS A 211 0.43 -26.47 24.75
N GLN A 212 0.83 -26.07 25.96
CA GLN A 212 -0.01 -25.24 26.82
C GLN A 212 -0.08 -23.78 26.33
N LEU A 213 1.03 -23.24 25.82
CA LEU A 213 1.06 -21.92 25.18
C LEU A 213 0.16 -21.86 23.93
N GLN A 214 0.16 -22.93 23.11
CA GLN A 214 -0.73 -23.02 21.96
C GLN A 214 -2.21 -23.08 22.40
N ALA A 215 -2.54 -23.81 23.45
CA ALA A 215 -3.90 -23.83 24.00
C ALA A 215 -4.33 -22.45 24.52
N LEU A 216 -3.45 -21.76 25.25
CA LEU A 216 -3.70 -20.38 25.71
C LEU A 216 -3.89 -19.41 24.55
N LYS A 217 -3.07 -19.52 23.50
CA LYS A 217 -3.26 -18.71 22.27
C LYS A 217 -4.65 -18.92 21.65
N VAL A 218 -5.12 -20.16 21.55
CA VAL A 218 -6.47 -20.46 21.02
C VAL A 218 -7.56 -19.83 21.87
N GLU A 219 -7.43 -19.85 23.21
CA GLU A 219 -8.35 -19.17 24.12
C GLU A 219 -8.36 -17.66 23.90
N GLN A 220 -7.18 -17.05 23.76
CA GLN A 220 -7.01 -15.63 23.45
C GLN A 220 -7.63 -15.27 22.10
N LEU A 221 -7.43 -16.09 21.07
CA LEU A 221 -8.08 -15.92 19.76
C LEU A 221 -9.59 -16.04 19.84
N GLY A 222 -10.14 -16.87 20.73
CA GLY A 222 -11.56 -16.92 21.01
C GLY A 222 -12.12 -15.58 21.53
N THR A 223 -11.31 -14.85 22.32
CA THR A 223 -11.66 -13.48 22.74
C THR A 223 -11.60 -12.50 21.56
N VAL A 224 -10.56 -12.58 20.75
CA VAL A 224 -10.44 -11.77 19.51
C VAL A 224 -11.64 -12.02 18.60
N TYR A 225 -12.00 -13.28 18.36
CA TYR A 225 -13.15 -13.64 17.53
C TYR A 225 -14.45 -12.98 18.01
N ARG A 226 -14.72 -13.03 19.32
CA ARG A 226 -15.90 -12.35 19.90
C ARG A 226 -15.86 -10.83 19.70
N MET A 227 -14.70 -10.18 19.84
CA MET A 227 -14.53 -8.75 19.56
C MET A 227 -14.84 -8.43 18.09
N LEU A 228 -14.35 -9.26 17.17
CA LEU A 228 -14.59 -9.10 15.73
C LEU A 228 -16.06 -9.29 15.37
N VAL A 229 -16.74 -10.28 15.98
CA VAL A 229 -18.19 -10.48 15.80
C VAL A 229 -18.99 -9.25 16.24
N MET A 230 -18.63 -8.64 17.38
CA MET A 230 -19.28 -7.41 17.86
C MET A 230 -19.06 -6.22 16.91
N ALA A 231 -17.94 -6.14 16.24
CA ALA A 231 -17.58 -5.05 15.33
C ALA A 231 -18.12 -5.22 13.90
N TYR A 232 -18.01 -6.43 13.36
CA TYR A 232 -18.22 -6.71 11.92
C TYR A 232 -19.41 -7.66 11.66
N GLY A 233 -20.00 -8.28 12.68
CA GLY A 233 -21.02 -9.32 12.55
C GLY A 233 -20.42 -10.73 12.40
N VAL A 234 -21.30 -11.71 12.27
CA VAL A 234 -20.92 -13.14 12.15
C VAL A 234 -20.73 -13.48 10.67
N PRO A 235 -19.51 -13.89 10.24
CA PRO A 235 -19.31 -14.33 8.87
C PRO A 235 -20.16 -15.57 8.54
N PRO A 236 -20.90 -15.58 7.41
CA PRO A 236 -21.71 -16.72 7.04
C PRO A 236 -20.84 -17.89 6.55
N THR A 237 -21.17 -19.09 7.00
CA THR A 237 -20.55 -20.34 6.48
C THR A 237 -21.22 -20.83 5.20
N ARG A 238 -22.51 -20.49 5.02
CA ARG A 238 -23.33 -20.72 3.82
C ARG A 238 -24.27 -19.54 3.62
N PHE A 239 -24.60 -19.26 2.37
CA PHE A 239 -25.57 -18.20 2.02
C PHE A 239 -26.34 -18.55 0.77
N THR A 240 -27.54 -17.99 0.62
CA THR A 240 -28.34 -18.11 -0.60
C THR A 240 -28.25 -16.81 -1.38
N TRP A 241 -27.89 -16.90 -2.64
CA TRP A 241 -27.80 -15.75 -3.54
C TRP A 241 -28.38 -16.10 -4.91
N LYS A 242 -29.29 -15.26 -5.42
CA LYS A 242 -30.04 -15.49 -6.66
C LYS A 242 -30.65 -16.91 -6.73
N GLY A 243 -31.24 -17.37 -5.61
CA GLY A 243 -31.94 -18.66 -5.51
C GLY A 243 -31.04 -19.91 -5.41
N LYS A 244 -29.71 -19.75 -5.36
CA LYS A 244 -28.77 -20.85 -5.19
C LYS A 244 -27.96 -20.68 -3.89
N THR A 245 -27.74 -21.79 -3.20
CA THR A 245 -26.95 -21.82 -1.95
C THR A 245 -25.50 -22.14 -2.23
N TYR A 246 -24.59 -21.40 -1.59
CA TYR A 246 -23.14 -21.54 -1.71
C TYR A 246 -22.47 -21.52 -0.34
N THR A 247 -21.31 -22.12 -0.23
CA THR A 247 -20.27 -21.69 0.71
C THR A 247 -19.49 -20.52 0.09
N PRO A 248 -18.80 -19.69 0.89
CA PRO A 248 -17.95 -18.63 0.33
C PRO A 248 -16.90 -19.13 -0.68
N GLN A 249 -16.29 -20.29 -0.40
CA GLN A 249 -15.30 -20.91 -1.28
C GLN A 249 -15.92 -21.43 -2.60
N GLU A 250 -17.13 -21.98 -2.55
CA GLU A 250 -17.85 -22.39 -3.77
C GLU A 250 -18.15 -21.18 -4.66
N PHE A 251 -18.57 -20.07 -4.07
CA PHE A 251 -18.83 -18.84 -4.80
C PHE A 251 -17.54 -18.26 -5.41
N PHE A 252 -16.46 -18.21 -4.65
CA PHE A 252 -15.14 -17.77 -5.10
C PHE A 252 -14.66 -18.57 -6.31
N LYS A 253 -14.67 -19.92 -6.20
CA LYS A 253 -14.22 -20.82 -7.27
C LYS A 253 -15.09 -20.72 -8.51
N ALA A 254 -16.40 -20.58 -8.35
CA ALA A 254 -17.31 -20.51 -9.48
C ALA A 254 -17.17 -19.21 -10.30
N TYR A 255 -16.94 -18.08 -9.63
CA TYR A 255 -17.11 -16.77 -10.27
C TYR A 255 -15.86 -15.92 -10.30
N CYS A 256 -14.95 -16.02 -9.33
CA CYS A 256 -13.83 -15.09 -9.20
C CYS A 256 -12.51 -15.57 -9.81
N ILE A 257 -12.35 -16.88 -9.99
CA ILE A 257 -11.17 -17.48 -10.61
C ILE A 257 -11.56 -18.43 -11.74
N ASN A 258 -10.62 -18.76 -12.63
CA ASN A 258 -10.81 -19.79 -13.64
C ASN A 258 -10.55 -21.18 -13.04
N GLU A 259 -10.98 -22.23 -13.72
CA GLU A 259 -10.71 -23.60 -13.30
C GLU A 259 -9.20 -23.86 -13.24
N GLY A 260 -8.74 -24.39 -12.12
CA GLY A 260 -7.32 -24.66 -11.87
C GLY A 260 -6.44 -23.42 -11.60
N GLU A 261 -7.00 -22.21 -11.64
CA GLU A 261 -6.27 -20.98 -11.31
C GLU A 261 -6.02 -20.85 -9.81
N ASP A 262 -4.82 -20.39 -9.45
CA ASP A 262 -4.39 -20.11 -8.09
C ASP A 262 -3.81 -18.70 -8.02
N LEU A 263 -4.32 -17.89 -7.09
CA LEU A 263 -3.96 -16.46 -7.00
C LEU A 263 -2.50 -16.23 -6.56
N ASN A 264 -1.89 -17.17 -5.83
CA ASN A 264 -0.49 -17.07 -5.42
C ASN A 264 0.46 -17.63 -6.49
N ARG A 265 0.10 -18.75 -7.13
CA ARG A 265 0.94 -19.40 -8.13
C ARG A 265 0.93 -18.69 -9.49
N ASP A 266 -0.25 -18.26 -9.95
CA ASP A 266 -0.46 -17.81 -11.33
C ASP A 266 -0.31 -16.29 -11.49
N TYR A 267 0.01 -15.58 -10.40
CA TYR A 267 0.26 -14.15 -10.39
C TYR A 267 1.69 -13.85 -9.94
N VAL A 268 2.26 -12.82 -10.57
CA VAL A 268 3.61 -12.33 -10.28
C VAL A 268 3.49 -10.92 -9.72
N MET A 269 4.10 -10.73 -8.57
CA MET A 269 4.24 -9.42 -7.95
C MET A 269 5.50 -8.76 -8.49
N LEU A 270 5.31 -7.72 -9.29
CA LEU A 270 6.38 -6.92 -9.86
C LEU A 270 6.54 -5.64 -9.04
N MET A 271 7.76 -5.19 -8.87
CA MET A 271 8.09 -3.98 -8.15
C MET A 271 9.14 -3.17 -8.88
N ASN A 272 9.04 -1.84 -8.81
CA ASN A 272 10.10 -0.93 -9.21
C ASN A 272 10.71 -0.26 -7.99
N ASP A 273 11.81 -0.81 -7.51
CA ASP A 273 12.59 -0.31 -6.37
C ASP A 273 14.04 -0.05 -6.79
N PRO A 274 14.40 1.20 -7.15
CA PRO A 274 15.77 1.55 -7.55
C PRO A 274 16.76 1.62 -6.38
N SER A 275 16.33 1.42 -5.14
CA SER A 275 17.22 1.40 -3.98
C SER A 275 18.04 0.12 -3.91
N ARG A 276 17.67 -0.91 -4.67
CA ARG A 276 18.34 -2.21 -4.71
C ARG A 276 18.45 -2.79 -6.13
N PRO A 277 19.31 -3.79 -6.36
CA PRO A 277 19.53 -4.37 -7.68
C PRO A 277 18.26 -4.83 -8.37
N TYR A 278 18.10 -4.48 -9.64
CA TYR A 278 17.06 -5.03 -10.52
C TYR A 278 17.37 -6.47 -10.94
N ASN A 279 16.39 -7.13 -11.55
CA ASN A 279 16.43 -8.51 -12.01
C ASN A 279 16.77 -9.50 -10.89
N LYS A 280 16.20 -9.26 -9.73
CA LYS A 280 16.28 -10.10 -8.53
C LYS A 280 14.94 -10.29 -7.89
N VAL A 281 14.81 -11.40 -7.16
CA VAL A 281 13.64 -11.72 -6.35
C VAL A 281 13.93 -11.38 -4.90
N TYR A 282 13.01 -10.70 -4.27
CA TYR A 282 13.07 -10.32 -2.86
C TYR A 282 11.86 -10.85 -2.13
N GLU A 283 12.03 -11.20 -0.87
CA GLU A 283 10.96 -11.63 0.04
C GLU A 283 11.12 -10.87 1.36
N ILE A 284 10.06 -10.20 1.80
CA ILE A 284 10.06 -9.46 3.06
C ILE A 284 9.47 -10.35 4.15
N ASP A 285 10.25 -10.59 5.21
CA ASP A 285 9.81 -11.40 6.34
C ASP A 285 8.61 -10.76 7.04
N TYR A 286 7.64 -11.58 7.42
CA TYR A 286 6.38 -11.16 8.07
C TYR A 286 5.46 -10.25 7.23
N ASP A 287 5.82 -9.90 5.99
CA ASP A 287 4.90 -9.20 5.09
C ASP A 287 3.86 -10.18 4.52
N ARG A 288 3.02 -10.67 5.43
CA ARG A 288 1.91 -11.59 5.17
C ARG A 288 0.80 -11.38 6.20
N HIS A 289 -0.38 -11.86 5.88
CA HIS A 289 -1.56 -11.73 6.74
C HIS A 289 -1.85 -13.02 7.52
N VAL A 290 -1.59 -14.15 6.91
CA VAL A 290 -1.87 -15.50 7.42
C VAL A 290 -0.56 -16.13 7.88
N TYR A 291 -0.53 -16.76 9.06
CA TYR A 291 0.72 -17.34 9.59
C TYR A 291 1.33 -18.39 8.67
N ASP A 292 0.49 -19.28 8.13
CA ASP A 292 0.84 -20.32 7.16
C ASP A 292 0.66 -19.87 5.69
N GLY A 293 0.51 -18.56 5.45
CA GLY A 293 0.37 -17.95 4.14
C GLY A 293 1.70 -17.50 3.54
N HIS A 294 1.61 -16.65 2.53
CA HIS A 294 2.73 -16.21 1.70
C HIS A 294 3.24 -14.85 2.14
N ASN A 295 4.55 -14.70 2.32
CA ASN A 295 5.17 -13.39 2.43
C ASN A 295 5.07 -12.64 1.09
N TRP A 296 5.16 -11.31 1.13
CA TRP A 296 5.35 -10.51 -0.07
C TRP A 296 6.67 -10.90 -0.74
N LEU A 297 6.54 -11.60 -1.86
CA LEU A 297 7.64 -12.00 -2.72
C LEU A 297 7.50 -11.26 -4.04
N TYR A 298 8.52 -10.50 -4.45
CA TYR A 298 8.44 -9.70 -5.66
C TYR A 298 9.68 -9.82 -6.55
N VAL A 299 9.48 -9.63 -7.85
CA VAL A 299 10.54 -9.44 -8.84
C VAL A 299 10.77 -7.96 -9.00
N ASN A 300 11.99 -7.49 -8.71
CA ASN A 300 12.37 -6.09 -8.88
C ASN A 300 12.85 -5.85 -10.32
N LEU A 301 12.13 -4.99 -11.05
CA LEU A 301 12.38 -4.72 -12.47
C LEU A 301 12.63 -3.23 -12.73
N PRO A 302 13.41 -2.90 -13.81
CA PRO A 302 13.39 -1.57 -14.40
C PRO A 302 11.96 -1.18 -14.77
N ILE A 303 11.67 0.13 -14.72
CA ILE A 303 10.31 0.61 -14.93
C ILE A 303 9.80 0.32 -16.35
N GLU A 304 10.66 0.37 -17.34
CA GLU A 304 10.33 0.11 -18.75
C GLU A 304 9.79 -1.32 -18.95
N GLU A 305 10.46 -2.32 -18.36
CA GLU A 305 10.02 -3.72 -18.44
C GLU A 305 8.67 -3.94 -17.75
N LEU A 306 8.47 -3.25 -16.62
CA LEU A 306 7.23 -3.32 -15.86
C LEU A 306 6.06 -2.70 -16.64
N GLU A 307 6.28 -1.54 -17.30
CA GLU A 307 5.30 -0.89 -18.18
C GLU A 307 4.90 -1.80 -19.34
N GLU A 308 5.86 -2.43 -20.02
CA GLU A 308 5.59 -3.36 -21.13
C GLU A 308 4.67 -4.52 -20.68
N ILE A 309 4.94 -5.11 -19.52
CA ILE A 309 4.14 -6.19 -18.95
C ILE A 309 2.72 -5.69 -18.58
N ALA A 310 2.62 -4.52 -17.97
CA ALA A 310 1.34 -3.92 -17.62
C ALA A 310 0.52 -3.58 -18.87
N ILE A 311 1.13 -3.02 -19.90
CA ILE A 311 0.48 -2.75 -21.20
C ILE A 311 -0.03 -4.05 -21.85
N ALA A 312 0.78 -5.12 -21.81
CA ALA A 312 0.37 -6.43 -22.35
C ALA A 312 -0.88 -6.98 -21.63
N SER A 313 -0.97 -6.84 -20.30
CA SER A 313 -2.14 -7.22 -19.52
C SER A 313 -3.38 -6.41 -19.90
N LEU A 314 -3.24 -5.08 -20.02
CA LEU A 314 -4.37 -4.20 -20.40
C LEU A 314 -4.87 -4.44 -21.83
N LYS A 315 -3.97 -4.75 -22.79
CA LYS A 315 -4.33 -5.13 -24.17
C LYS A 315 -5.21 -6.37 -24.21
N ASP A 316 -5.03 -7.31 -23.27
CA ASP A 316 -5.87 -8.50 -23.10
C ASP A 316 -7.08 -8.28 -22.16
N SER A 317 -7.45 -7.03 -21.94
CA SER A 317 -8.57 -6.62 -21.08
C SER A 317 -8.49 -7.17 -19.65
N CYS A 318 -7.27 -7.28 -19.11
CA CYS A 318 -7.02 -7.73 -17.76
C CYS A 318 -6.53 -6.55 -16.90
N GLN A 319 -7.40 -6.11 -15.99
CA GLN A 319 -7.04 -5.13 -14.97
C GLN A 319 -6.14 -5.73 -13.89
N MET A 320 -5.37 -4.91 -13.19
CA MET A 320 -4.34 -5.36 -12.27
C MET A 320 -4.45 -4.66 -10.90
N TYR A 321 -4.01 -5.36 -9.86
CA TYR A 321 -3.65 -4.72 -8.58
C TYR A 321 -2.44 -3.83 -8.80
N PHE A 322 -2.52 -2.59 -8.36
CA PHE A 322 -1.49 -1.56 -8.50
C PHE A 322 -1.35 -0.82 -7.19
N SER A 323 -0.15 -0.41 -6.83
CA SER A 323 0.05 0.48 -5.69
C SER A 323 1.17 1.51 -5.88
N CYS A 324 1.04 2.62 -5.18
CA CYS A 324 1.87 3.81 -5.36
C CYS A 324 1.90 4.70 -4.11
N ASP A 325 2.71 5.75 -4.14
CA ASP A 325 2.65 6.86 -3.20
C ASP A 325 1.62 7.90 -3.67
N VAL A 326 0.35 7.61 -3.46
CA VAL A 326 -0.77 8.36 -4.06
C VAL A 326 -0.82 9.83 -3.65
N GLY A 327 -0.30 10.17 -2.46
CA GLY A 327 -0.37 11.54 -1.92
C GLY A 327 0.54 12.54 -2.63
N LYS A 328 1.54 12.07 -3.36
CA LYS A 328 2.54 12.93 -4.00
C LYS A 328 1.97 13.55 -5.28
N PHE A 329 1.97 14.86 -5.35
CA PHE A 329 1.57 15.64 -6.53
C PHE A 329 0.19 15.28 -7.12
N LEU A 330 -0.71 14.72 -6.32
CA LEU A 330 -2.09 14.43 -6.69
C LEU A 330 -2.99 15.64 -6.44
N ASP A 331 -3.63 16.17 -7.49
CA ASP A 331 -4.79 17.03 -7.33
C ASP A 331 -6.04 16.19 -7.06
N ARG A 332 -6.38 16.04 -5.78
CA ARG A 332 -7.50 15.19 -5.33
C ARG A 332 -8.87 15.67 -5.85
N ASN A 333 -9.04 16.97 -6.05
CA ASN A 333 -10.32 17.52 -6.50
C ASN A 333 -10.61 17.15 -7.96
N VAL A 334 -9.55 17.09 -8.76
CA VAL A 334 -9.63 16.78 -10.19
C VAL A 334 -9.37 15.31 -10.47
N GLY A 335 -8.74 14.57 -9.54
CA GLY A 335 -8.33 13.19 -9.72
C GLY A 335 -7.23 13.03 -10.76
N PHE A 336 -6.24 13.94 -10.72
CA PHE A 336 -5.14 13.95 -11.68
C PHE A 336 -3.80 14.04 -10.96
N ALA A 337 -2.91 13.09 -11.20
CA ALA A 337 -1.56 13.01 -10.64
C ALA A 337 -0.52 13.33 -11.72
N ASP A 338 0.29 14.36 -11.48
CA ASP A 338 1.32 14.85 -12.38
C ASP A 338 2.43 15.51 -11.54
N ILE A 339 3.68 15.20 -11.81
CA ILE A 339 4.83 15.77 -11.08
C ILE A 339 4.87 17.31 -11.16
N ASN A 340 4.19 17.89 -12.15
CA ASN A 340 4.12 19.34 -12.38
C ASN A 340 2.85 19.99 -11.78
N ASN A 341 1.99 19.26 -11.05
CA ASN A 341 0.77 19.85 -10.46
C ASN A 341 1.07 20.94 -9.43
N TYR A 342 2.22 20.88 -8.77
CA TYR A 342 2.58 21.80 -7.69
C TYR A 342 4.02 22.27 -7.84
N ASP A 343 4.24 23.59 -7.76
CA ASP A 343 5.56 24.22 -7.74
C ASP A 343 5.92 24.68 -6.32
N TYR A 344 6.25 23.72 -5.48
CA TYR A 344 6.73 24.00 -4.12
C TYR A 344 8.10 24.70 -4.09
N GLY A 345 8.91 24.49 -5.12
CA GLY A 345 10.24 25.07 -5.23
C GLY A 345 10.18 26.58 -5.34
N SER A 346 9.45 27.10 -6.31
CA SER A 346 9.23 28.54 -6.48
C SER A 346 8.52 29.15 -5.28
N LEU A 347 7.53 28.45 -4.71
CA LEU A 347 6.78 28.96 -3.55
C LEU A 347 7.67 29.16 -2.32
N LEU A 348 8.62 28.24 -2.07
CA LEU A 348 9.44 28.22 -0.86
C LEU A 348 10.88 28.74 -1.09
N GLY A 349 11.22 29.11 -2.34
CA GLY A 349 12.55 29.59 -2.69
C GLY A 349 13.66 28.57 -2.52
N THR A 350 13.38 27.30 -2.82
CA THR A 350 14.33 26.18 -2.67
C THR A 350 14.13 25.15 -3.79
N THR A 351 14.87 24.04 -3.74
CA THR A 351 14.70 22.90 -4.65
C THR A 351 14.46 21.62 -3.87
N PHE A 352 13.69 20.68 -4.45
CA PHE A 352 13.44 19.34 -3.93
C PHE A 352 13.98 18.33 -4.93
N GLY A 353 15.29 17.99 -4.81
CA GLY A 353 16.04 17.27 -5.85
C GLY A 353 16.25 15.78 -5.59
N MET A 354 15.59 15.14 -4.62
CA MET A 354 15.72 13.72 -4.40
C MET A 354 15.08 12.91 -5.53
N ASN A 355 15.85 11.96 -6.08
CA ASN A 355 15.32 10.95 -7.00
C ASN A 355 14.55 9.85 -6.25
N LYS A 356 13.87 8.95 -6.97
CA LYS A 356 13.08 7.86 -6.40
C LYS A 356 13.88 6.99 -5.42
N LYS A 357 15.12 6.63 -5.76
CA LYS A 357 16.01 5.86 -4.88
C LYS A 357 16.24 6.58 -3.55
N GLN A 358 16.62 7.84 -3.60
CA GLN A 358 16.90 8.64 -2.40
C GLN A 358 15.66 8.80 -1.52
N ARG A 359 14.48 9.00 -2.14
CA ARG A 359 13.21 9.09 -1.39
C ARG A 359 12.87 7.79 -0.65
N ILE A 360 13.14 6.63 -1.26
CA ILE A 360 12.95 5.32 -0.60
C ILE A 360 13.94 5.18 0.57
N GLU A 361 15.22 5.42 0.33
CA GLU A 361 16.28 5.26 1.32
C GLU A 361 16.12 6.19 2.55
N THR A 362 15.44 7.32 2.36
CA THR A 362 15.19 8.32 3.42
C THR A 362 13.76 8.27 3.98
N PHE A 363 12.96 7.28 3.61
CA PHE A 363 11.56 7.13 4.03
C PHE A 363 10.62 8.29 3.64
N ASP A 364 11.01 9.08 2.64
CA ASP A 364 10.16 10.16 2.10
C ASP A 364 9.06 9.62 1.18
N SER A 365 9.26 8.45 0.54
CA SER A 365 8.30 7.83 -0.36
C SER A 365 8.28 6.32 -0.21
N GLY A 366 7.11 5.74 -0.33
CA GLY A 366 6.85 4.31 -0.31
C GLY A 366 5.43 4.00 -0.78
N SER A 367 5.07 2.72 -0.84
CA SER A 367 3.72 2.33 -1.25
C SER A 367 2.71 2.64 -0.15
N THR A 368 1.83 3.60 -0.37
CA THR A 368 0.87 4.07 0.64
C THR A 368 -0.58 3.77 0.28
N HIS A 369 -0.86 3.41 -0.99
CA HIS A 369 -2.24 3.19 -1.43
C HIS A 369 -2.33 2.26 -2.62
N ALA A 370 -3.29 1.34 -2.58
CA ALA A 370 -3.60 0.42 -3.66
C ALA A 370 -4.83 0.85 -4.45
N MET A 371 -4.79 0.62 -5.76
CA MET A 371 -5.85 0.94 -6.72
C MET A 371 -5.85 -0.09 -7.87
N THR A 372 -6.94 -0.16 -8.63
CA THR A 372 -7.03 -1.06 -9.78
C THR A 372 -6.55 -0.36 -11.04
N LEU A 373 -5.42 -0.80 -11.60
CA LEU A 373 -4.90 -0.28 -12.89
C LEU A 373 -5.73 -0.83 -14.03
N MET A 374 -6.32 0.05 -14.86
CA MET A 374 -7.32 -0.37 -15.83
C MET A 374 -7.24 0.30 -17.21
N ALA A 375 -6.43 1.32 -17.38
CA ALA A 375 -6.24 1.93 -18.70
C ALA A 375 -4.84 2.50 -18.88
N VAL A 376 -4.42 2.57 -20.15
CA VAL A 376 -3.22 3.27 -20.59
C VAL A 376 -3.51 3.99 -21.91
N ASP A 377 -2.95 5.18 -22.06
CA ASP A 377 -2.93 5.88 -23.34
C ASP A 377 -1.51 5.80 -23.91
N LEU A 378 -1.41 5.36 -25.16
CA LEU A 378 -0.15 5.16 -25.85
C LEU A 378 0.07 6.23 -26.91
N ASP A 379 1.32 6.63 -27.12
CA ASP A 379 1.72 7.42 -28.27
C ASP A 379 1.84 6.56 -29.55
N ASP A 380 2.18 7.20 -30.65
CA ASP A 380 2.33 6.51 -31.96
C ASP A 380 3.49 5.50 -31.99
N ALA A 381 4.45 5.62 -31.06
CA ALA A 381 5.53 4.66 -30.86
C ALA A 381 5.16 3.52 -29.88
N GLY A 382 3.95 3.52 -29.35
CA GLY A 382 3.45 2.51 -28.40
C GLY A 382 3.94 2.72 -26.96
N LYS A 383 4.51 3.87 -26.61
CA LYS A 383 4.91 4.22 -25.25
C LYS A 383 3.76 4.83 -24.48
N ALA A 384 3.73 4.57 -23.18
CA ALA A 384 2.73 5.16 -22.31
C ALA A 384 2.87 6.69 -22.20
N ARG A 385 1.75 7.40 -22.21
CA ARG A 385 1.64 8.83 -21.93
C ARG A 385 0.95 9.07 -20.60
N LYS A 386 -0.06 8.28 -20.28
CA LYS A 386 -0.82 8.36 -19.05
C LYS A 386 -1.52 7.05 -18.74
N TRP A 387 -1.90 6.90 -17.49
CA TRP A 387 -2.53 5.72 -16.92
C TRP A 387 -3.82 6.09 -16.18
N LYS A 388 -4.74 5.15 -16.03
CA LYS A 388 -5.98 5.32 -15.26
C LYS A 388 -6.15 4.18 -14.27
N VAL A 389 -6.55 4.54 -13.06
CA VAL A 389 -6.87 3.60 -11.99
C VAL A 389 -8.28 3.82 -11.45
N GLU A 390 -8.96 2.72 -11.11
CA GLU A 390 -10.17 2.75 -10.29
C GLU A 390 -9.73 2.86 -8.82
N ASN A 391 -10.19 3.91 -8.15
CA ASN A 391 -9.91 4.17 -6.74
C ASN A 391 -11.08 3.71 -5.85
N SER A 392 -10.87 3.68 -4.54
CA SER A 392 -11.83 3.29 -3.53
C SER A 392 -12.21 4.42 -2.57
N TRP A 393 -12.33 5.65 -3.07
CA TRP A 393 -12.73 6.83 -2.29
C TRP A 393 -14.14 7.34 -2.63
N GLY A 394 -14.98 6.50 -3.23
CA GLY A 394 -16.32 6.86 -3.66
C GLY A 394 -16.37 7.57 -5.02
N ALA A 395 -17.55 7.58 -5.63
CA ALA A 395 -17.76 8.15 -6.95
C ALA A 395 -17.64 9.69 -7.01
N ASP A 396 -17.81 10.35 -5.87
CA ASP A 396 -17.70 11.81 -5.79
C ASP A 396 -16.23 12.29 -5.73
N SER A 397 -15.28 11.38 -5.60
CA SER A 397 -13.85 11.68 -5.55
C SER A 397 -13.22 11.68 -6.95
N GLY A 398 -12.34 12.63 -7.21
CA GLY A 398 -11.55 12.70 -8.43
C GLY A 398 -12.38 12.71 -9.73
N GLN A 399 -12.03 11.84 -10.67
CA GLN A 399 -12.75 11.67 -11.96
C GLN A 399 -13.85 10.62 -11.82
N ASN A 400 -14.95 10.91 -11.12
CA ASN A 400 -16.03 9.96 -10.85
C ASN A 400 -15.52 8.67 -10.20
N GLY A 401 -14.61 8.76 -9.22
CA GLY A 401 -13.99 7.63 -8.54
C GLY A 401 -12.69 7.12 -9.16
N TYR A 402 -12.23 7.70 -10.26
CA TYR A 402 -10.97 7.35 -10.91
C TYR A 402 -9.90 8.41 -10.69
N ILE A 403 -8.63 7.97 -10.81
CA ILE A 403 -7.46 8.83 -10.88
C ILE A 403 -6.77 8.60 -12.22
N ILE A 404 -6.40 9.69 -12.89
CA ILE A 404 -5.55 9.70 -14.07
C ILE A 404 -4.17 10.17 -13.63
N MET A 405 -3.12 9.51 -14.10
CA MET A 405 -1.75 9.88 -13.80
C MET A 405 -0.92 9.96 -15.09
N THR A 406 -0.04 10.95 -15.21
CA THR A 406 0.95 11.00 -16.29
C THR A 406 1.93 9.85 -16.17
N ASP A 407 2.57 9.46 -17.29
CA ASP A 407 3.58 8.42 -17.26
C ASP A 407 4.80 8.84 -16.42
N GLU A 408 5.18 10.11 -16.47
CA GLU A 408 6.24 10.67 -15.62
C GLU A 408 5.92 10.49 -14.13
N TRP A 409 4.67 10.77 -13.73
CA TRP A 409 4.26 10.53 -12.35
C TRP A 409 4.23 9.04 -12.01
N PHE A 410 3.74 8.19 -12.92
CA PHE A 410 3.72 6.74 -12.74
C PHE A 410 5.13 6.22 -12.47
N ARG A 411 6.12 6.60 -13.26
CA ARG A 411 7.52 6.20 -13.10
C ARG A 411 8.11 6.60 -11.76
N GLU A 412 7.78 7.78 -11.27
CA GLU A 412 8.32 8.32 -10.02
C GLU A 412 7.66 7.75 -8.76
N TYR A 413 6.36 7.43 -8.79
CA TYR A 413 5.58 7.14 -7.58
C TYR A 413 4.88 5.78 -7.57
N MET A 414 4.88 5.01 -8.67
CA MET A 414 4.43 3.64 -8.63
C MET A 414 5.45 2.74 -7.93
N PHE A 415 4.99 1.71 -7.23
CA PHE A 415 5.84 0.73 -6.60
C PHE A 415 5.50 -0.68 -7.04
N ARG A 416 4.23 -1.09 -6.99
CA ARG A 416 3.81 -2.47 -7.16
C ARG A 416 2.76 -2.61 -8.25
N VAL A 417 2.88 -3.68 -9.04
CA VAL A 417 1.82 -4.17 -9.90
C VAL A 417 1.80 -5.69 -9.84
N VAL A 418 0.59 -6.27 -9.79
CA VAL A 418 0.41 -7.72 -9.78
C VAL A 418 -0.23 -8.15 -11.08
N VAL A 419 0.45 -8.99 -11.82
CA VAL A 419 0.04 -9.43 -13.15
C VAL A 419 -0.11 -10.95 -13.23
N ASN A 420 -0.97 -11.44 -14.11
CA ASN A 420 -0.97 -12.87 -14.41
C ASN A 420 0.34 -13.24 -15.13
N ARG A 421 0.98 -14.34 -14.70
CA ARG A 421 2.28 -14.81 -15.21
C ARG A 421 2.35 -14.99 -16.72
N ARG A 422 1.20 -15.17 -17.41
CA ARG A 422 1.13 -15.32 -18.86
C ARG A 422 1.58 -14.07 -19.62
N TYR A 423 1.58 -12.90 -18.97
CA TYR A 423 2.06 -11.63 -19.55
C TYR A 423 3.53 -11.37 -19.26
N CYS A 424 4.13 -12.14 -18.36
CA CYS A 424 5.54 -12.00 -18.05
C CYS A 424 6.41 -12.68 -19.11
N PRO A 425 7.46 -12.04 -19.62
CA PRO A 425 8.43 -12.67 -20.48
C PRO A 425 9.14 -13.84 -19.77
N ALA A 426 9.68 -14.78 -20.54
CA ALA A 426 10.37 -15.95 -20.00
C ALA A 426 11.53 -15.58 -19.05
N SER A 427 12.24 -14.48 -19.33
CA SER A 427 13.29 -13.93 -18.47
C SER A 427 12.82 -13.66 -17.05
N VAL A 428 11.66 -13.01 -16.89
CA VAL A 428 11.07 -12.71 -15.58
C VAL A 428 10.62 -14.00 -14.87
N LEU A 429 10.03 -14.94 -15.60
CA LEU A 429 9.62 -16.23 -15.02
C LEU A 429 10.82 -17.08 -14.56
N GLU A 430 11.96 -16.99 -15.24
CA GLU A 430 13.20 -17.63 -14.80
C GLU A 430 13.76 -17.00 -13.51
N LEU A 431 13.65 -15.67 -13.36
CA LEU A 431 14.03 -15.00 -12.11
C LEU A 431 13.28 -15.58 -10.91
N MET A 432 11.98 -15.84 -11.04
CA MET A 432 11.15 -16.39 -9.96
C MET A 432 11.58 -17.78 -9.47
N LYS A 433 12.39 -18.51 -10.22
CA LYS A 433 12.96 -19.79 -9.79
C LYS A 433 14.19 -19.63 -8.89
N GLN A 434 14.74 -18.42 -8.79
CA GLN A 434 15.87 -18.13 -7.93
C GLN A 434 15.44 -18.09 -6.45
N LYS A 435 16.39 -18.41 -5.57
CA LYS A 435 16.18 -18.21 -4.14
C LYS A 435 16.06 -16.71 -3.87
N PRO A 436 14.98 -16.25 -3.22
CA PRO A 436 14.79 -14.83 -2.95
C PRO A 436 15.84 -14.30 -1.96
N VAL A 437 16.21 -13.05 -2.14
CA VAL A 437 16.94 -12.28 -1.13
C VAL A 437 15.96 -11.95 -0.02
N ARG A 438 16.21 -12.43 1.18
CA ARG A 438 15.36 -12.13 2.34
C ARG A 438 15.66 -10.77 2.91
N LEU A 439 14.62 -10.02 3.14
CA LEU A 439 14.61 -8.70 3.75
C LEU A 439 13.92 -8.79 5.13
N PRO A 440 14.37 -8.01 6.11
CA PRO A 440 13.77 -8.06 7.44
C PRO A 440 12.36 -7.42 7.45
N ALA A 441 11.58 -7.72 8.47
CA ALA A 441 10.24 -7.16 8.67
C ALA A 441 10.22 -5.63 8.84
N TRP A 442 11.33 -4.99 9.15
CA TRP A 442 11.50 -3.53 9.24
C TRP A 442 12.11 -2.91 7.97
N ASP A 443 12.06 -3.63 6.86
CA ASP A 443 12.48 -3.08 5.57
C ASP A 443 11.60 -1.89 5.18
N PRO A 444 12.17 -0.80 4.59
CA PRO A 444 11.39 0.37 4.18
C PRO A 444 10.25 0.06 3.21
N MET A 445 10.37 -1.05 2.46
CA MET A 445 9.34 -1.49 1.53
C MET A 445 8.28 -2.39 2.14
N PHE A 446 8.41 -2.75 3.44
CA PHE A 446 7.30 -3.28 4.23
C PHE A 446 6.36 -2.12 4.59
N GLN A 447 5.43 -1.84 3.72
CA GLN A 447 4.42 -0.82 3.97
C GLN A 447 3.05 -1.45 3.73
N ASN A 448 2.26 -1.47 4.79
CA ASN A 448 0.85 -1.75 4.67
C ASN A 448 0.19 -0.56 3.98
N GLU A 449 -0.45 -0.83 2.86
CA GLU A 449 -1.23 0.17 2.12
C GLU A 449 -2.49 0.49 2.95
N GLU A 450 -2.60 1.73 3.42
CA GLU A 450 -3.64 2.21 4.34
C GLU A 450 -4.58 3.25 3.73
#